data_9f9ec33f16e7e4e9eb6385a15e5aaa9e
#
_entry.id   9f9ec33f16e7e4e9eb6385a15e5aaa9e
#
_cell.length_a   1.000
_cell.length_b   1.000
_cell.length_c   1.000
_cell.angle_alpha   90.00
_cell.angle_beta   90.00
_cell.angle_gamma   90.00
#
_symmetry.space_group_name_H-M   'P 1'
#
loop_
_entity.id
_entity.type
_entity.pdbx_description
1 polymer ?
#
loop_
_entity_poly.entity_id
_entity_poly.type
_entity_poly.pdbx_seq_one_letter_code
_entity_poly.pdbx_strand_id
1 'polypeptide(L)'
;QYDPISVAGRSHDIVLHARVAGYDPSWCDLLYERRQLFEAVNKGLSLILTSDYPWFRGTPGPNSRRVLAENAEAAERVLERVRVDGPLSALDFERQHGETVDWFGVKTNVVRAVLEAYTVAGVLGLARRDGNRRYYDVIERLLPREALEREVPLRERLRHKMLSRYRAHGLLGS
;
A
#
# COMPACT_ATOMS: atom_id res chain seq x y z
N GLN A 1 -2.26 10.78 5.02
CA GLN A 1 -2.02 10.60 3.58
C GLN A 1 -0.54 10.59 3.33
N TYR A 2 -0.04 9.61 2.58
CA TYR A 2 1.36 9.54 2.18
C TYR A 2 1.55 10.32 0.88
N ASP A 3 2.44 11.31 0.90
CA ASP A 3 2.85 12.05 -0.29
C ASP A 3 4.34 11.75 -0.56
N PRO A 4 4.70 11.29 -1.75
CA PRO A 4 6.10 11.05 -2.11
C PRO A 4 6.90 12.35 -2.30
N ILE A 5 6.21 13.48 -2.48
CA ILE A 5 6.86 14.79 -2.65
C ILE A 5 7.06 15.40 -1.27
N SER A 6 8.31 15.51 -0.85
CA SER A 6 8.70 16.10 0.45
C SER A 6 9.41 17.43 0.21
N VAL A 7 8.63 18.52 0.07
CA VAL A 7 9.21 19.86 -0.06
C VAL A 7 9.52 20.46 1.32
N ALA A 8 8.57 20.36 2.25
CA ALA A 8 8.70 20.84 3.63
C ALA A 8 8.70 19.71 4.68
N GLY A 9 8.53 18.48 4.26
CA GLY A 9 8.41 17.28 5.06
C GLY A 9 7.38 16.31 4.48
N ARG A 10 7.36 15.08 4.96
CA ARG A 10 6.35 14.10 4.55
C ARG A 10 4.98 14.49 5.09
N SER A 11 3.91 14.36 4.32
CA SER A 11 2.56 14.79 4.72
C SER A 11 2.10 14.21 6.06
N HIS A 12 2.42 12.95 6.35
CA HIS A 12 2.07 12.33 7.63
C HIS A 12 2.84 12.93 8.80
N ASP A 13 4.13 13.29 8.63
CA ASP A 13 4.93 13.92 9.67
C ASP A 13 4.39 15.33 9.98
N ILE A 14 4.04 16.10 8.97
CA ILE A 14 3.45 17.45 9.15
C ILE A 14 2.15 17.34 9.95
N VAL A 15 1.28 16.37 9.62
CA VAL A 15 0.03 16.14 10.34
C VAL A 15 0.27 15.72 11.78
N LEU A 16 1.26 14.85 12.03
CA LEU A 16 1.58 14.38 13.37
C LEU A 16 2.25 15.46 14.22
N HIS A 17 3.14 16.27 13.65
CA HIS A 17 3.70 17.44 14.31
C HIS A 17 2.63 18.41 14.84
N ALA A 18 1.57 18.59 14.07
CA ALA A 18 0.46 19.48 14.48
C ALA A 18 -0.45 18.89 15.57
N ARG A 19 -0.33 17.60 15.89
CA ARG A 19 -1.28 16.87 16.77
C ARG A 19 -0.63 16.17 17.95
N VAL A 20 0.66 15.91 17.89
CA VAL A 20 1.41 15.13 18.90
C VAL A 20 2.51 16.01 19.46
N ALA A 21 2.42 16.34 20.74
CA ALA A 21 3.45 17.11 21.41
C ALA A 21 4.79 16.35 21.41
N GLY A 22 5.87 17.04 20.99
CA GLY A 22 7.22 16.43 20.94
C GLY A 22 7.38 15.33 19.89
N TYR A 23 6.51 15.31 18.85
CA TYR A 23 6.59 14.33 17.76
C TYR A 23 7.98 14.32 17.11
N ASP A 24 8.52 13.10 16.93
CA ASP A 24 9.73 12.84 16.17
C ASP A 24 9.41 11.95 14.96
N PRO A 25 9.78 12.33 13.73
CA PRO A 25 9.53 11.53 12.53
C PRO A 25 10.08 10.09 12.60
N SER A 26 11.16 9.86 13.35
CA SER A 26 11.72 8.52 13.54
C SER A 26 10.74 7.53 14.21
N TRP A 27 9.74 8.04 14.94
CA TRP A 27 8.71 7.19 15.54
C TRP A 27 7.85 6.48 14.49
N CYS A 28 7.49 7.16 13.41
CA CYS A 28 6.77 6.52 12.30
C CYS A 28 7.62 5.46 11.60
N ASP A 29 8.89 5.75 11.36
CA ASP A 29 9.81 4.79 10.74
C ASP A 29 9.97 3.56 11.65
N LEU A 30 10.13 3.75 12.97
CA LEU A 30 10.21 2.66 13.95
C LEU A 30 8.93 1.80 13.99
N LEU A 31 7.75 2.43 13.99
CA LEU A 31 6.47 1.71 13.98
C LEU A 31 6.29 0.92 12.67
N TYR A 32 6.78 1.46 11.57
CA TYR A 32 6.76 0.79 10.28
C TYR A 32 7.69 -0.43 10.26
N GLU A 33 8.91 -0.30 10.75
CA GLU A 33 9.88 -1.39 10.90
C GLU A 33 9.34 -2.51 11.82
N ARG A 34 8.66 -2.13 12.90
CA ARG A 34 8.02 -3.07 13.85
C ARG A 34 6.73 -3.69 13.33
N ARG A 35 6.34 -3.42 12.08
CA ARG A 35 5.11 -3.93 11.47
C ARG A 35 3.83 -3.51 12.22
N GLN A 36 3.87 -2.38 12.91
CA GLN A 36 2.70 -1.79 13.56
C GLN A 36 1.92 -0.84 12.64
N LEU A 37 2.53 -0.45 11.51
CA LEU A 37 1.91 0.33 10.43
C LEU A 37 2.01 -0.43 9.12
N PHE A 38 1.00 -0.23 8.26
CA PHE A 38 1.02 -0.67 6.86
C PHE A 38 0.44 0.42 5.96
N GLU A 39 0.69 0.32 4.67
CA GLU A 39 0.14 1.25 3.69
C GLU A 39 -1.12 0.67 3.04
N ALA A 40 -2.18 1.47 3.01
CA ALA A 40 -3.42 1.13 2.31
C ALA A 40 -4.05 2.36 1.66
N VAL A 41 -4.89 2.10 0.66
CA VAL A 41 -5.66 3.15 -0.01
C VAL A 41 -6.92 3.45 0.79
N ASN A 42 -6.99 4.69 1.33
CA ASN A 42 -8.18 5.24 1.98
C ASN A 42 -8.43 6.67 1.52
N LYS A 43 -9.03 6.87 0.33
CA LYS A 43 -9.13 8.12 -0.44
C LYS A 43 -7.80 8.59 -1.06
N GLY A 44 -6.69 8.19 -0.51
CA GLY A 44 -5.31 8.35 -0.95
C GLY A 44 -4.48 7.31 -0.23
N LEU A 45 -3.21 7.18 -0.58
CA LEU A 45 -2.30 6.30 0.12
C LEU A 45 -2.13 6.81 1.56
N SER A 46 -2.34 5.93 2.53
CA SER A 46 -2.38 6.27 3.95
C SER A 46 -1.60 5.25 4.76
N LEU A 47 -0.92 5.72 5.83
CA LEU A 47 -0.41 4.85 6.87
C LEU A 47 -1.54 4.49 7.83
N ILE A 48 -1.71 3.22 8.11
CA ILE A 48 -2.80 2.65 8.91
C ILE A 48 -2.20 1.68 9.92
N LEU A 49 -2.79 1.59 11.11
CA LEU A 49 -2.37 0.61 12.11
C LEU A 49 -2.60 -0.81 11.60
N THR A 50 -1.66 -1.70 11.84
CA THR A 50 -1.76 -3.11 11.45
C THR A 50 -2.97 -3.80 12.08
N SER A 51 -3.37 -3.40 13.29
CA SER A 51 -4.61 -3.86 13.94
C SER A 51 -5.89 -3.56 13.14
N ASP A 52 -5.84 -2.53 12.28
CA ASP A 52 -6.95 -2.11 11.44
C ASP A 52 -6.94 -2.78 10.06
N TYR A 53 -5.95 -3.61 9.75
CA TYR A 53 -5.86 -4.30 8.46
C TYR A 53 -7.16 -5.00 8.04
N PRO A 54 -7.89 -5.72 8.90
CA PRO A 54 -9.14 -6.38 8.50
C PRO A 54 -10.17 -5.44 7.87
N TRP A 55 -10.17 -4.17 8.30
CA TRP A 55 -11.07 -3.13 7.80
C TRP A 55 -10.56 -2.52 6.47
N PHE A 56 -9.24 -2.49 6.27
CA PHE A 56 -8.58 -1.86 5.12
C PHE A 56 -7.98 -2.86 4.12
N ARG A 57 -8.16 -4.16 4.36
CA ARG A 57 -7.70 -5.22 3.45
C ARG A 57 -7.95 -4.85 2.00
N GLY A 58 -6.95 -5.03 1.15
CA GLY A 58 -7.04 -4.82 -0.29
C GLY A 58 -8.14 -5.67 -0.92
N THR A 59 -8.73 -5.16 -1.98
CA THR A 59 -9.73 -5.87 -2.76
C THR A 59 -9.45 -5.58 -4.23
N PRO A 60 -9.30 -6.62 -5.08
CA PRO A 60 -9.03 -6.41 -6.49
C PRO A 60 -10.12 -5.56 -7.15
N GLY A 61 -9.77 -4.36 -7.59
CA GLY A 61 -10.63 -3.50 -8.38
C GLY A 61 -10.61 -3.86 -9.86
N PRO A 62 -11.48 -3.26 -10.70
CA PRO A 62 -11.51 -3.54 -12.14
C PRO A 62 -10.13 -3.35 -12.80
N ASN A 63 -9.42 -2.28 -12.47
CA ASN A 63 -8.13 -1.96 -13.08
C ASN A 63 -7.02 -2.95 -12.68
N SER A 64 -6.94 -3.33 -11.38
CA SER A 64 -5.98 -4.34 -10.94
C SER A 64 -6.26 -5.71 -11.57
N ARG A 65 -7.54 -6.12 -11.66
CA ARG A 65 -7.92 -7.36 -12.35
C ARG A 65 -7.53 -7.34 -13.83
N ARG A 66 -7.80 -6.23 -14.52
CA ARG A 66 -7.44 -6.05 -15.93
C ARG A 66 -5.93 -6.18 -16.13
N VAL A 67 -5.14 -5.42 -15.39
CA VAL A 67 -3.67 -5.43 -15.53
C VAL A 67 -3.09 -6.80 -15.26
N LEU A 68 -3.54 -7.50 -14.21
CA LEU A 68 -3.05 -8.85 -13.89
C LEU A 68 -3.47 -9.87 -14.95
N ALA A 69 -4.67 -9.76 -15.53
CA ALA A 69 -5.15 -10.68 -16.56
C ALA A 69 -4.45 -10.45 -17.92
N GLU A 70 -4.32 -9.19 -18.33
CA GLU A 70 -3.66 -8.83 -19.59
C GLU A 70 -2.16 -9.13 -19.60
N ASN A 71 -1.53 -9.22 -18.40
CA ASN A 71 -0.10 -9.46 -18.23
C ASN A 71 0.16 -10.68 -17.35
N ALA A 72 -0.60 -11.76 -17.52
CA ALA A 72 -0.62 -12.92 -16.60
C ALA A 72 0.77 -13.55 -16.40
N GLU A 73 1.53 -13.74 -17.47
CA GLU A 73 2.88 -14.30 -17.41
C GLU A 73 3.85 -13.41 -16.62
N ALA A 74 3.82 -12.10 -16.84
CA ALA A 74 4.63 -11.15 -16.09
C ALA A 74 4.19 -11.09 -14.62
N ALA A 75 2.89 -11.17 -14.36
CA ALA A 75 2.32 -11.18 -13.02
C ALA A 75 2.76 -12.40 -12.22
N GLU A 76 2.73 -13.59 -12.82
CA GLU A 76 3.19 -14.83 -12.19
C GLU A 76 4.70 -14.78 -11.87
N ARG A 77 5.54 -14.38 -12.84
CA ARG A 77 6.98 -14.22 -12.63
C ARG A 77 7.31 -13.24 -11.51
N VAL A 78 6.63 -12.09 -11.49
CA VAL A 78 6.84 -11.07 -10.45
C VAL A 78 6.47 -11.60 -9.09
N LEU A 79 5.30 -12.24 -8.95
CA LEU A 79 4.84 -12.78 -7.68
C LEU A 79 5.75 -13.88 -7.16
N GLU A 80 6.15 -14.82 -8.02
CA GLU A 80 7.03 -15.92 -7.64
C GLU A 80 8.40 -15.39 -7.18
N ARG A 81 8.96 -14.42 -7.90
CA ARG A 81 10.24 -13.85 -7.51
C ARG A 81 10.17 -13.09 -6.17
N VAL A 82 9.08 -12.35 -5.90
CA VAL A 82 8.88 -11.73 -4.58
C VAL A 82 8.74 -12.80 -3.48
N ARG A 83 8.10 -13.93 -3.76
CA ARG A 83 7.99 -15.04 -2.81
C ARG A 83 9.33 -15.67 -2.47
N VAL A 84 10.21 -15.81 -3.44
CA VAL A 84 11.51 -16.47 -3.26
C VAL A 84 12.55 -15.53 -2.66
N ASP A 85 12.70 -14.34 -3.25
CA ASP A 85 13.85 -13.46 -2.98
C ASP A 85 13.56 -12.43 -1.86
N GLY A 86 12.32 -12.36 -1.34
CA GLY A 86 11.96 -11.43 -0.27
C GLY A 86 11.62 -10.03 -0.78
N PRO A 87 11.82 -8.95 -0.01
CA PRO A 87 11.36 -7.64 -0.43
C PRO A 87 12.09 -7.13 -1.66
N LEU A 88 11.35 -6.93 -2.76
CA LEU A 88 11.86 -6.43 -4.05
C LEU A 88 11.18 -5.13 -4.48
N SER A 89 11.93 -4.29 -5.18
CA SER A 89 11.41 -3.10 -5.86
C SER A 89 11.25 -3.37 -7.37
N ALA A 90 10.55 -2.49 -8.07
CA ALA A 90 10.44 -2.59 -9.53
C ALA A 90 11.80 -2.54 -10.26
N LEU A 91 12.83 -1.95 -9.64
CA LEU A 91 14.18 -1.88 -10.23
C LEU A 91 14.97 -3.18 -10.12
N ASP A 92 14.57 -4.11 -9.24
CA ASP A 92 15.25 -5.40 -9.05
C ASP A 92 14.83 -6.44 -10.10
N PHE A 93 13.85 -6.09 -10.95
CA PHE A 93 13.47 -6.87 -12.12
C PHE A 93 14.21 -6.38 -13.35
N GLU A 94 14.56 -7.30 -14.26
CA GLU A 94 15.14 -6.93 -15.54
C GLU A 94 14.23 -5.94 -16.26
N ARG A 95 14.84 -4.87 -16.80
CA ARG A 95 14.12 -3.89 -17.60
C ARG A 95 13.69 -4.57 -18.89
N GLN A 96 12.46 -4.99 -18.97
CA GLN A 96 11.83 -5.28 -20.26
C GLN A 96 11.67 -3.93 -20.98
N HIS A 97 12.56 -3.69 -21.96
CA HIS A 97 12.56 -2.46 -22.74
C HIS A 97 11.25 -2.37 -23.52
N GLY A 98 10.47 -1.34 -23.25
CA GLY A 98 9.33 -0.94 -24.04
C GLY A 98 7.95 -1.42 -23.61
N GLU A 99 7.82 -2.40 -22.71
CA GLU A 99 6.51 -2.85 -22.25
C GLU A 99 5.92 -1.87 -21.21
N THR A 100 4.89 -1.16 -21.67
CA THR A 100 4.11 -0.27 -20.79
C THR A 100 2.63 -0.66 -20.83
N VAL A 101 1.96 -0.43 -19.71
CA VAL A 101 0.53 -0.65 -19.56
C VAL A 101 -0.11 0.62 -18.99
N ASP A 102 -1.38 0.83 -19.32
CA ASP A 102 -2.16 1.87 -18.67
C ASP A 102 -2.47 1.46 -17.22
N TRP A 103 -2.04 2.32 -16.29
CA TRP A 103 -2.34 2.19 -14.87
C TRP A 103 -3.01 3.48 -14.38
N PHE A 104 -4.35 3.45 -14.27
CA PHE A 104 -5.17 4.61 -13.92
C PHE A 104 -4.96 5.83 -14.83
N GLY A 105 -4.92 5.62 -16.15
CA GLY A 105 -4.72 6.68 -17.14
C GLY A 105 -3.27 7.13 -17.32
N VAL A 106 -2.31 6.46 -16.69
CA VAL A 106 -0.87 6.77 -16.82
C VAL A 106 -0.14 5.56 -17.38
N LYS A 107 0.59 5.76 -18.48
CA LYS A 107 1.49 4.72 -19.01
C LYS A 107 2.63 4.47 -18.04
N THR A 108 2.79 3.24 -17.58
CA THR A 108 3.83 2.82 -16.65
C THR A 108 4.42 1.47 -17.06
N ASN A 109 5.60 1.15 -16.55
CA ASN A 109 6.23 -0.16 -16.79
C ASN A 109 5.33 -1.29 -16.24
N VAL A 110 5.26 -2.41 -16.97
CA VAL A 110 4.41 -3.58 -16.63
C VAL A 110 4.73 -4.13 -15.24
N VAL A 111 6.02 -4.30 -14.88
CA VAL A 111 6.40 -4.81 -13.56
C VAL A 111 5.89 -3.90 -12.45
N ARG A 112 6.04 -2.59 -12.61
CA ARG A 112 5.53 -1.62 -11.63
C ARG A 112 4.01 -1.69 -11.50
N ALA A 113 3.29 -1.77 -12.61
CA ALA A 113 1.83 -1.89 -12.61
C ALA A 113 1.37 -3.19 -11.93
N VAL A 114 2.07 -4.31 -12.19
CA VAL A 114 1.80 -5.61 -11.56
C VAL A 114 2.02 -5.57 -10.05
N LEU A 115 3.15 -5.02 -9.58
CA LEU A 115 3.43 -4.87 -8.15
C LEU A 115 2.35 -4.03 -7.44
N GLU A 116 1.95 -2.91 -8.06
CA GLU A 116 0.89 -2.06 -7.52
C GLU A 116 -0.49 -2.74 -7.59
N ALA A 117 -0.79 -3.50 -8.66
CA ALA A 117 -2.03 -4.26 -8.80
C ALA A 117 -2.16 -5.36 -7.73
N TYR A 118 -1.09 -6.09 -7.44
CA TYR A 118 -1.07 -7.06 -6.34
C TYR A 118 -1.19 -6.39 -4.97
N THR A 119 -0.63 -5.20 -4.80
CA THR A 119 -0.77 -4.44 -3.54
C THR A 119 -2.22 -4.00 -3.34
N VAL A 120 -2.87 -3.49 -4.38
CA VAL A 120 -4.31 -3.16 -4.34
C VAL A 120 -5.16 -4.40 -4.07
N ALA A 121 -4.77 -5.54 -4.62
CA ALA A 121 -5.45 -6.82 -4.38
C ALA A 121 -5.23 -7.40 -2.97
N GLY A 122 -4.23 -6.90 -2.22
CA GLY A 122 -3.89 -7.41 -0.89
C GLY A 122 -3.07 -8.70 -0.91
N VAL A 123 -2.43 -9.01 -2.04
CA VAL A 123 -1.49 -10.14 -2.21
C VAL A 123 -0.08 -9.74 -1.79
N LEU A 124 0.33 -8.53 -2.17
CA LEU A 124 1.57 -7.91 -1.74
C LEU A 124 1.27 -6.74 -0.80
N GLY A 125 2.27 -6.37 -0.02
CA GLY A 125 2.28 -5.16 0.77
C GLY A 125 3.62 -4.45 0.64
N LEU A 126 3.71 -3.23 1.18
CA LEU A 126 4.96 -2.50 1.24
C LEU A 126 5.76 -2.97 2.46
N ALA A 127 6.94 -3.52 2.19
CA ALA A 127 7.86 -3.98 3.24
C ALA A 127 8.67 -2.83 3.83
N ARG A 128 9.18 -1.94 2.98
CA ARG A 128 9.96 -0.76 3.35
C ARG A 128 10.07 0.22 2.20
N ARG A 129 10.55 1.41 2.51
CA ARG A 129 10.94 2.42 1.53
C ARG A 129 12.40 2.82 1.71
N ASP A 130 13.02 3.20 0.59
CA ASP A 130 14.30 3.85 0.57
C ASP A 130 14.12 5.12 -0.28
N GLY A 131 13.98 6.25 0.38
CA GLY A 131 13.47 7.46 -0.25
C GLY A 131 12.10 7.22 -0.91
N ASN A 132 12.02 7.44 -2.22
CA ASN A 132 10.80 7.18 -3.01
C ASN A 132 10.71 5.74 -3.55
N ARG A 133 11.77 4.93 -3.37
CA ARG A 133 11.81 3.55 -3.83
C ARG A 133 11.00 2.66 -2.90
N ARG A 134 10.05 1.93 -3.46
CA ARG A 134 9.17 1.01 -2.76
C ARG A 134 9.71 -0.41 -2.88
N TYR A 135 9.72 -1.15 -1.76
CA TYR A 135 10.04 -2.57 -1.72
C TYR A 135 8.80 -3.34 -1.29
N TYR A 136 8.42 -4.32 -2.09
CA TYR A 136 7.21 -5.12 -1.92
C TYR A 136 7.55 -6.52 -1.44
N ASP A 137 6.74 -7.07 -0.55
CA ASP A 137 6.81 -8.46 -0.12
C ASP A 137 5.41 -9.05 -0.02
N VAL A 138 5.32 -10.37 0.10
CA VAL A 138 4.05 -11.06 0.31
C VAL A 138 3.43 -10.60 1.63
N ILE A 139 2.12 -10.39 1.60
CA ILE A 139 1.40 -9.80 2.73
C ILE A 139 1.52 -10.64 4.01
N GLU A 140 1.67 -11.95 3.87
CA GLU A 140 1.79 -12.92 4.97
C GLU A 140 3.10 -12.76 5.75
N ARG A 141 4.15 -12.18 5.16
CA ARG A 141 5.40 -11.86 5.87
C ARG A 141 5.36 -10.49 6.55
N LEU A 142 4.42 -9.65 6.16
CA LEU A 142 4.34 -8.26 6.61
C LEU A 142 3.37 -8.07 7.77
N LEU A 143 2.34 -8.91 7.85
CA LEU A 143 1.25 -8.74 8.80
C LEU A 143 1.09 -9.98 9.68
N PRO A 144 0.68 -9.81 10.94
CA PRO A 144 0.44 -10.94 11.84
C PRO A 144 -0.76 -11.77 11.34
N ARG A 145 -0.69 -13.07 11.61
CA ARG A 145 -1.69 -14.04 11.16
C ARG A 145 -3.11 -13.68 11.62
N GLU A 146 -3.25 -13.20 12.84
CA GLU A 146 -4.54 -12.80 13.42
C GLU A 146 -5.20 -11.67 12.62
N ALA A 147 -4.40 -10.73 12.09
CA ALA A 147 -4.94 -9.65 11.25
C ALA A 147 -5.35 -10.17 9.86
N LEU A 148 -4.62 -11.16 9.33
CA LEU A 148 -4.91 -11.77 8.02
C LEU A 148 -6.14 -12.67 8.05
N GLU A 149 -6.32 -13.46 9.10
CA GLU A 149 -7.42 -14.43 9.23
C GLU A 149 -8.75 -13.78 9.66
N ARG A 150 -8.70 -12.58 10.28
CA ARG A 150 -9.91 -11.89 10.68
C ARG A 150 -10.70 -11.43 9.46
N GLU A 151 -11.83 -12.06 9.24
CA GLU A 151 -12.77 -11.67 8.19
C GLU A 151 -13.75 -10.60 8.71
N VAL A 152 -13.94 -9.56 7.89
CA VAL A 152 -14.91 -8.49 8.15
C VAL A 152 -15.78 -8.32 6.91
N PRO A 153 -17.12 -8.40 7.04
CA PRO A 153 -18.05 -8.23 5.93
C PRO A 153 -17.84 -6.90 5.21
N LEU A 154 -17.97 -6.89 3.88
CA LEU A 154 -17.72 -5.71 3.05
C LEU A 154 -18.51 -4.47 3.54
N ARG A 155 -19.78 -4.66 3.92
CA ARG A 155 -20.61 -3.56 4.43
C ARG A 155 -20.00 -2.92 5.68
N GLU A 156 -19.50 -3.71 6.60
CA GLU A 156 -18.87 -3.22 7.83
C GLU A 156 -17.54 -2.54 7.52
N ARG A 157 -16.74 -3.09 6.60
CA ARG A 157 -15.50 -2.46 6.13
C ARG A 157 -15.78 -1.07 5.53
N LEU A 158 -16.78 -0.94 4.67
CA LEU A 158 -17.16 0.34 4.07
C LEU A 158 -17.63 1.33 5.14
N ARG A 159 -18.45 0.87 6.09
CA ARG A 159 -18.90 1.69 7.23
C ARG A 159 -17.73 2.17 8.07
N HIS A 160 -16.80 1.29 8.42
CA HIS A 160 -15.59 1.63 9.18
C HIS A 160 -14.74 2.67 8.46
N LYS A 161 -14.45 2.45 7.16
CA LYS A 161 -13.71 3.40 6.33
C LYS A 161 -14.38 4.77 6.28
N MET A 162 -15.68 4.83 6.14
CA MET A 162 -16.43 6.08 6.14
C MET A 162 -16.35 6.78 7.50
N LEU A 163 -16.62 6.06 8.59
CA LEU A 163 -16.54 6.61 9.94
C LEU A 163 -15.13 7.09 10.30
N SER A 164 -14.08 6.39 9.85
CA SER A 164 -12.70 6.82 10.08
C SER A 164 -12.41 8.18 9.43
N ARG A 165 -12.98 8.43 8.24
CA ARG A 165 -12.86 9.74 7.57
C ARG A 165 -13.61 10.83 8.32
N TYR A 166 -14.83 10.57 8.76
CA TYR A 166 -15.60 11.52 9.58
C TYR A 166 -14.87 11.88 10.88
N ARG A 167 -14.30 10.88 11.56
CA ARG A 167 -13.50 11.11 12.78
C ARG A 167 -12.25 11.95 12.53
N ALA A 168 -11.61 11.78 11.37
CA ALA A 168 -10.38 12.51 11.02
C ALA A 168 -10.64 13.94 10.56
N HIS A 169 -11.78 14.21 9.91
CA HIS A 169 -12.05 15.49 9.24
C HIS A 169 -13.27 16.24 9.80
N GLY A 170 -14.06 15.63 10.68
CA GLY A 170 -15.34 16.16 11.11
C GLY A 170 -16.38 16.01 10.02
N LEU A 171 -16.95 17.10 9.51
CA LEU A 171 -17.91 17.08 8.41
C LEU A 171 -17.19 16.84 7.08
N LEU A 172 -17.66 15.87 6.32
CA LEU A 172 -17.22 15.65 4.93
C LEU A 172 -18.22 16.34 4.01
N GLY A 173 -17.70 17.22 3.14
CA GLY A 173 -18.48 17.72 2.02
C GLY A 173 -18.81 16.58 1.03
N SER A 174 -19.92 16.70 0.33
CA SER A 174 -20.33 15.81 -0.76
C SER A 174 -19.41 15.93 -1.97
#